data_d4f6a5e43719087e95a1c310b795cd8b
#
_entry.id   d4f6a5e43719087e95a1c310b795cd8b
#
_cell.length_a   1.000
_cell.length_b   1.000
_cell.length_c   1.000
_cell.angle_alpha   90.00
_cell.angle_beta   90.00
_cell.angle_gamma   90.00
#
_symmetry.space_group_name_H-M   'P 1'
#
loop_
_entity.id
_entity.type
_entity.pdbx_description
1 polymer ?
#
loop_
_entity_poly.entity_id
_entity_poly.type
_entity_poly.pdbx_seq_one_letter_code
_entity_poly.pdbx_strand_id
1 'polypeptide(L)'
;MKVFFVTHATSKDNEDKSASGWKDVELSELGLQQARERGETFKDIKLDLICCSDLKRAVHTVQIAFGQKYPVIVDKRLRELNYGDFNGKPREVVEGMKKERISEPFPNGESYEQAVGRIHDFCH
;
A
#
# COMPACT_ATOMS: atom_id res chain seq x y z
N MET A 1 9.48 -0.21 21.47
CA MET A 1 9.04 0.49 20.23
C MET A 1 7.61 0.08 19.92
N LYS A 2 6.78 1.04 19.56
CA LYS A 2 5.39 0.78 19.18
C LYS A 2 5.21 1.07 17.70
N VAL A 3 4.63 0.13 16.96
CA VAL A 3 4.45 0.23 15.51
C VAL A 3 2.97 0.12 15.16
N PHE A 4 2.49 1.05 14.34
CA PHE A 4 1.14 1.03 13.80
C PHE A 4 1.21 0.63 12.33
N PHE A 5 0.52 -0.44 11.96
CA PHE A 5 0.37 -0.84 10.56
C PHE A 5 -0.98 -0.32 10.06
N VAL A 6 -0.94 0.50 9.04
CA VAL A 6 -2.12 1.17 8.53
C VAL A 6 -2.20 0.99 7.03
N THR A 7 -3.34 0.53 6.53
CA THR A 7 -3.54 0.42 5.08
C THR A 7 -3.76 1.81 4.48
N HIS A 8 -3.43 1.98 3.18
CA HIS A 8 -3.78 3.19 2.46
C HIS A 8 -5.31 3.35 2.40
N ALA A 9 -5.79 4.57 2.14
CA ALA A 9 -7.19 4.83 1.94
C ALA A 9 -7.68 4.22 0.61
N THR A 10 -8.98 4.16 0.42
CA THR A 10 -9.60 3.53 -0.75
C THR A 10 -9.14 4.19 -2.05
N SER A 11 -8.59 3.40 -2.96
CA SER A 11 -8.21 3.85 -4.29
C SER A 11 -9.38 3.67 -5.27
N LYS A 12 -9.24 4.26 -6.46
CA LYS A 12 -10.22 4.05 -7.55
C LYS A 12 -10.34 2.58 -7.92
N ASP A 13 -9.22 1.85 -7.96
CA ASP A 13 -9.22 0.41 -8.23
C ASP A 13 -9.89 -0.39 -7.12
N ASN A 14 -9.76 0.04 -5.85
CA ASN A 14 -10.46 -0.63 -4.75
C ASN A 14 -11.98 -0.56 -4.94
N GLU A 15 -12.51 0.58 -5.38
CA GLU A 15 -13.93 0.72 -5.66
C GLU A 15 -14.37 -0.15 -6.83
N ASP A 16 -13.53 -0.31 -7.83
CA ASP A 16 -13.77 -1.16 -8.99
C ASP A 16 -13.51 -2.64 -8.70
N LYS A 17 -13.09 -2.98 -7.49
CA LYS A 17 -12.71 -4.33 -7.08
C LYS A 17 -11.58 -4.90 -7.94
N SER A 18 -10.65 -4.04 -8.33
CA SER A 18 -9.45 -4.41 -9.07
C SER A 18 -8.25 -4.49 -8.14
N ALA A 19 -7.31 -5.38 -8.46
CA ALA A 19 -6.06 -5.52 -7.73
C ALA A 19 -4.98 -4.68 -8.42
N SER A 20 -4.69 -3.50 -7.87
CA SER A 20 -3.75 -2.56 -8.49
C SER A 20 -2.33 -3.09 -8.55
N GLY A 21 -1.86 -3.72 -7.47
CA GLY A 21 -0.45 -4.11 -7.38
C GLY A 21 0.44 -2.88 -7.52
N TRP A 22 1.34 -2.90 -8.51
CA TRP A 22 2.23 -1.77 -8.81
C TRP A 22 1.63 -0.75 -9.79
N LYS A 23 0.42 -0.97 -10.28
CA LYS A 23 -0.29 0.06 -11.04
C LYS A 23 -0.51 1.28 -10.13
N ASP A 24 -0.07 2.45 -10.59
CA ASP A 24 -0.06 3.65 -9.75
C ASP A 24 -1.39 4.41 -9.87
N VAL A 25 -2.37 3.97 -9.10
CA VAL A 25 -3.72 4.55 -9.10
C VAL A 25 -3.89 5.56 -7.98
N GLU A 26 -4.76 6.52 -8.22
CA GLU A 26 -5.09 7.56 -7.24
C GLU A 26 -6.15 7.11 -6.25
N LEU A 27 -6.28 7.86 -5.15
CA LEU A 27 -7.37 7.68 -4.21
C LEU A 27 -8.69 8.07 -4.87
N SER A 28 -9.79 7.41 -4.46
CA SER A 28 -11.14 7.81 -4.83
C SER A 28 -11.60 8.96 -3.92
N GLU A 29 -12.76 9.54 -4.22
CA GLU A 29 -13.37 10.56 -3.36
C GLU A 29 -13.60 10.01 -1.95
N LEU A 30 -14.07 8.77 -1.83
CA LEU A 30 -14.21 8.09 -0.55
C LEU A 30 -12.85 7.98 0.15
N GLY A 31 -11.80 7.63 -0.58
CA GLY A 31 -10.45 7.53 -0.05
C GLY A 31 -9.93 8.85 0.50
N LEU A 32 -10.20 9.96 -0.18
CA LEU A 32 -9.81 11.29 0.29
C LEU A 32 -10.45 11.59 1.65
N GLN A 33 -11.73 11.26 1.80
CA GLN A 33 -12.44 11.44 3.08
C GLN A 33 -11.88 10.53 4.17
N GLN A 34 -11.61 9.26 3.86
CA GLN A 34 -11.03 8.31 4.80
C GLN A 34 -9.65 8.78 5.29
N ALA A 35 -8.84 9.36 4.41
CA ALA A 35 -7.52 9.87 4.78
C ALA A 35 -7.64 11.03 5.79
N ARG A 36 -8.60 11.92 5.62
CA ARG A 36 -8.88 12.98 6.58
C ARG A 36 -9.31 12.41 7.93
N GLU A 37 -10.22 11.45 7.93
CA GLU A 37 -10.68 10.78 9.15
C GLU A 37 -9.54 10.07 9.87
N ARG A 38 -8.60 9.49 9.14
CA ARG A 38 -7.42 8.85 9.70
C ARG A 38 -6.53 9.86 10.42
N GLY A 39 -6.37 11.04 9.87
CA GLY A 39 -5.67 12.13 10.54
C GLY A 39 -6.31 12.49 11.88
N GLU A 40 -7.65 12.53 11.93
CA GLU A 40 -8.38 12.76 13.17
C GLU A 40 -8.18 11.61 14.18
N THR A 41 -8.17 10.36 13.71
CA THR A 41 -7.93 9.19 14.57
C THR A 41 -6.58 9.27 15.26
N PHE A 42 -5.55 9.75 14.59
CA PHE A 42 -4.19 9.82 15.10
C PHE A 42 -3.82 11.18 15.72
N LYS A 43 -4.73 12.14 15.78
CA LYS A 43 -4.39 13.50 16.20
C LYS A 43 -3.78 13.60 17.61
N ASP A 44 -4.20 12.74 18.53
CA ASP A 44 -3.72 12.74 19.92
C ASP A 44 -2.61 11.70 20.16
N ILE A 45 -2.18 11.02 19.12
CA ILE A 45 -1.11 10.03 19.18
C ILE A 45 0.17 10.68 18.64
N LYS A 46 1.22 10.71 19.44
CA LYS A 46 2.51 11.23 19.01
C LYS A 46 3.28 10.14 18.28
N LEU A 47 3.64 10.43 17.04
CA LEU A 47 4.47 9.56 16.23
C LEU A 47 5.89 10.14 16.14
N ASP A 48 6.88 9.28 15.94
CA ASP A 48 8.26 9.71 15.73
C ASP A 48 8.61 9.74 14.25
N LEU A 49 8.03 8.81 13.48
CA LEU A 49 8.36 8.60 12.08
C LEU A 49 7.19 7.94 11.36
N ILE A 50 7.01 8.29 10.11
CA ILE A 50 6.06 7.64 9.22
C ILE A 50 6.84 7.04 8.05
N CYS A 51 6.48 5.82 7.65
CA CYS A 51 7.04 5.15 6.48
C CYS A 51 5.91 4.77 5.53
N CYS A 52 6.10 4.97 4.24
CA CYS A 52 5.12 4.56 3.23
C CYS A 52 5.82 4.19 1.92
N SER A 53 5.10 3.52 1.02
CA SER A 53 5.62 3.29 -0.32
C SER A 53 5.56 4.57 -1.15
N ASP A 54 6.16 4.53 -2.32
CA ASP A 54 6.18 5.65 -3.27
C ASP A 54 4.96 5.68 -4.20
N LEU A 55 4.04 4.73 -4.08
CA LEU A 55 2.81 4.75 -4.87
C LEU A 55 1.89 5.89 -4.42
N LYS A 56 1.23 6.54 -5.37
CA LYS A 56 0.39 7.72 -5.11
C LYS A 56 -0.63 7.49 -4.00
N ARG A 57 -1.29 6.34 -4.00
CA ARG A 57 -2.32 6.05 -2.98
C ARG A 57 -1.75 6.05 -1.56
N ALA A 58 -0.51 5.59 -1.39
CA ALA A 58 0.15 5.59 -0.08
C ALA A 58 0.64 6.99 0.31
N VAL A 59 1.37 7.65 -0.59
CA VAL A 59 1.90 8.99 -0.36
C VAL A 59 0.76 9.98 -0.11
N HIS A 60 -0.29 9.93 -0.91
CA HIS A 60 -1.43 10.85 -0.79
C HIS A 60 -2.18 10.64 0.52
N THR A 61 -2.37 9.37 0.94
CA THR A 61 -2.97 9.08 2.25
C THR A 61 -2.18 9.74 3.37
N VAL A 62 -0.84 9.60 3.36
CA VAL A 62 0.03 10.20 4.38
C VAL A 62 -0.06 11.72 4.36
N GLN A 63 -0.01 12.33 3.18
CA GLN A 63 -0.08 13.80 3.05
C GLN A 63 -1.38 14.36 3.59
N ILE A 64 -2.51 13.72 3.29
CA ILE A 64 -3.82 14.19 3.77
C ILE A 64 -3.97 13.97 5.27
N ALA A 65 -3.56 12.78 5.76
CA ALA A 65 -3.73 12.43 7.18
C ALA A 65 -2.80 13.22 8.09
N PHE A 66 -1.54 13.44 7.69
CA PHE A 66 -0.51 13.97 8.58
C PHE A 66 0.16 15.25 8.09
N GLY A 67 0.00 15.62 6.82
CA GLY A 67 0.65 16.79 6.25
C GLY A 67 2.16 16.74 6.42
N GLN A 68 2.74 17.79 6.98
CA GLN A 68 4.18 17.89 7.24
C GLN A 68 4.52 17.77 8.73
N LYS A 69 3.62 17.20 9.51
CA LYS A 69 3.76 17.13 10.97
C LYS A 69 4.92 16.22 11.42
N TYR A 70 5.22 15.18 10.64
CA TYR A 70 6.23 14.20 10.99
C TYR A 70 7.22 13.97 9.86
N PRO A 71 8.45 13.48 10.16
CA PRO A 71 9.35 12.98 9.12
C PRO A 71 8.70 11.78 8.42
N VAL A 72 8.85 11.71 7.10
CA VAL A 72 8.29 10.62 6.29
C VAL A 72 9.41 10.00 5.47
N ILE A 73 9.57 8.69 5.59
CA ILE A 73 10.44 7.90 4.73
C ILE A 73 9.57 7.26 3.64
N VAL A 74 9.90 7.56 2.39
CA VAL A 74 9.23 6.97 1.23
C VAL A 74 10.16 5.92 0.62
N ASP A 75 9.72 4.67 0.58
CA ASP A 75 10.55 3.57 0.11
C ASP A 75 9.74 2.58 -0.72
N LYS A 76 10.22 2.32 -1.93
CA LYS A 76 9.52 1.39 -2.85
C LYS A 76 9.45 -0.04 -2.33
N ARG A 77 10.32 -0.42 -1.38
CA ARG A 77 10.27 -1.74 -0.75
C ARG A 77 8.99 -1.97 0.05
N LEU A 78 8.24 -0.90 0.35
CA LEU A 78 6.96 -0.96 1.05
C LEU A 78 5.75 -1.05 0.10
N ARG A 79 5.98 -1.16 -1.20
CA ARG A 79 4.89 -1.32 -2.17
C ARG A 79 4.10 -2.61 -1.94
N GLU A 80 2.85 -2.58 -2.38
CA GLU A 80 2.01 -3.76 -2.57
C GLU A 80 2.74 -4.80 -3.44
N LEU A 81 2.27 -6.04 -3.41
CA LEU A 81 2.78 -7.10 -4.29
C LEU A 81 2.70 -6.67 -5.75
N ASN A 82 3.74 -6.94 -6.51
CA ASN A 82 3.73 -6.73 -7.96
C ASN A 82 3.06 -7.93 -8.64
N TYR A 83 1.83 -7.75 -9.07
CA TYR A 83 1.11 -8.82 -9.78
C TYR A 83 1.51 -8.94 -11.26
N GLY A 84 2.52 -8.17 -11.71
CA GLY A 84 3.01 -8.24 -13.07
C GLY A 84 1.92 -7.98 -14.10
N ASP A 85 1.75 -8.92 -15.02
CA ASP A 85 0.72 -8.81 -16.07
C ASP A 85 -0.71 -8.75 -15.51
N PHE A 86 -0.89 -9.12 -14.23
CA PHE A 86 -2.19 -9.09 -13.56
C PHE A 86 -2.44 -7.81 -12.75
N ASN A 87 -1.50 -6.86 -12.77
CA ASN A 87 -1.74 -5.54 -12.17
C ASN A 87 -2.95 -4.88 -12.81
N GLY A 88 -3.94 -4.51 -12.01
CA GLY A 88 -5.17 -3.89 -12.48
C GLY A 88 -6.27 -4.87 -12.87
N LYS A 89 -6.02 -6.16 -12.82
CA LYS A 89 -7.04 -7.18 -13.09
C LYS A 89 -8.00 -7.31 -11.90
N PRO A 90 -9.19 -7.95 -12.11
CA PRO A 90 -10.12 -8.14 -11.00
C PRO A 90 -9.47 -8.81 -9.80
N ARG A 91 -9.80 -8.31 -8.61
CA ARG A 91 -9.27 -8.85 -7.35
C ARG A 91 -9.51 -10.34 -7.22
N GLU A 92 -10.69 -10.80 -7.60
CA GLU A 92 -11.06 -12.22 -7.54
C GLU A 92 -10.12 -13.10 -8.33
N VAL A 93 -9.69 -12.64 -9.50
CA VAL A 93 -8.73 -13.38 -10.35
C VAL A 93 -7.38 -13.50 -9.64
N VAL A 94 -6.87 -12.39 -9.11
CA VAL A 94 -5.57 -12.37 -8.43
C VAL A 94 -5.61 -13.21 -7.15
N GLU A 95 -6.65 -13.09 -6.35
CA GLU A 95 -6.81 -13.88 -5.11
C GLU A 95 -6.88 -15.38 -5.40
N GLY A 96 -7.51 -15.77 -6.52
CA GLY A 96 -7.57 -17.15 -6.95
C GLY A 96 -6.22 -17.76 -7.29
N MET A 97 -5.21 -16.95 -7.57
CA MET A 97 -3.84 -17.38 -7.88
C MET A 97 -2.92 -17.43 -6.66
N LYS A 98 -3.37 -16.97 -5.51
CA LYS A 98 -2.51 -16.75 -4.33
C LYS A 98 -1.68 -17.96 -3.94
N LYS A 99 -2.27 -19.14 -3.86
CA LYS A 99 -1.56 -20.36 -3.43
C LYS A 99 -0.39 -20.72 -4.34
N GLU A 100 -0.60 -20.58 -5.66
CA GLU A 100 0.41 -20.90 -6.66
C GLU A 100 1.52 -19.86 -6.72
N ARG A 101 1.25 -18.65 -6.23
CA ARG A 101 2.18 -17.52 -6.31
C ARG A 101 2.96 -17.26 -5.02
N ILE A 102 2.87 -18.16 -4.05
CA ILE A 102 3.68 -18.03 -2.84
C ILE A 102 5.16 -18.09 -3.20
N SER A 103 5.59 -19.09 -3.96
CA SER A 103 6.98 -19.26 -4.42
C SER A 103 7.17 -18.96 -5.91
N GLU A 104 6.14 -19.13 -6.73
CA GLU A 104 6.20 -18.87 -8.17
C GLU A 104 5.77 -17.43 -8.47
N PRO A 105 6.63 -16.58 -9.08
CA PRO A 105 6.24 -15.21 -9.38
C PRO A 105 5.04 -15.10 -10.32
N PHE A 106 4.25 -14.06 -10.15
CA PHE A 106 3.29 -13.67 -11.18
C PHE A 106 4.06 -13.38 -12.48
N PRO A 107 3.48 -13.65 -13.67
CA PRO A 107 4.15 -13.32 -14.92
C PRO A 107 4.58 -11.84 -14.98
N ASN A 108 5.87 -11.62 -15.18
CA ASN A 108 6.49 -10.27 -15.14
C ASN A 108 6.31 -9.51 -13.81
N GLY A 109 6.08 -10.25 -12.73
CA GLY A 109 5.90 -9.71 -11.41
C GLY A 109 6.76 -10.42 -10.36
N GLU A 110 6.25 -10.50 -9.14
CA GLU A 110 6.94 -11.14 -8.04
C GLU A 110 6.07 -12.20 -7.37
N SER A 111 6.71 -13.07 -6.57
CA SER A 111 6.01 -14.00 -5.69
C SER A 111 5.78 -13.35 -4.33
N TYR A 112 4.93 -13.96 -3.50
CA TYR A 112 4.75 -13.51 -2.11
C TYR A 112 6.05 -13.60 -1.31
N GLU A 113 6.86 -14.64 -1.54
CA GLU A 113 8.15 -14.79 -0.88
C GLU A 113 9.11 -13.65 -1.22
N GLN A 114 9.14 -13.24 -2.49
CA GLN A 114 9.96 -12.10 -2.93
C GLN A 114 9.50 -10.79 -2.28
N ALA A 115 8.19 -10.57 -2.19
CA ALA A 115 7.65 -9.38 -1.54
C ALA A 115 8.00 -9.35 -0.05
N VAL A 116 7.86 -10.48 0.64
CA VAL A 116 8.25 -10.60 2.05
C VAL A 116 9.73 -10.29 2.22
N GLY A 117 10.58 -10.79 1.31
CA GLY A 117 12.02 -10.56 1.34
C GLY A 117 12.39 -9.07 1.27
N ARG A 118 11.74 -8.31 0.38
CA ARG A 118 12.05 -6.87 0.27
C ARG A 118 11.54 -6.06 1.46
N ILE A 119 10.42 -6.45 2.05
CA ILE A 119 9.92 -5.80 3.27
C ILE A 119 10.85 -6.11 4.44
N HIS A 120 11.29 -7.36 4.55
CA HIS A 120 12.28 -7.76 5.55
C HIS A 120 13.57 -6.93 5.41
N ASP A 121 14.03 -6.73 4.19
CA ASP A 121 15.20 -5.90 3.89
C ASP A 121 15.00 -4.44 4.34
N PHE A 122 13.82 -3.88 4.15
CA PHE A 122 13.49 -2.54 4.65
C PHE A 122 13.58 -2.47 6.17
N CYS A 123 13.12 -3.50 6.88
CA CYS A 123 13.10 -3.51 8.35
C CYS A 123 14.50 -3.66 8.98
N HIS A 124 15.49 -4.00 8.20
CA HIS A 124 16.88 -4.16 8.64
C HIS A 124 17.82 -3.21 7.92
#